data_f43028a1932ee019f807ce35860fbb1c
#
_entry.id   f43028a1932ee019f807ce35860fbb1c
#
_cell.length_a   1.000
_cell.length_b   1.000
_cell.length_c   1.000
_cell.angle_alpha   90.00
_cell.angle_beta   90.00
_cell.angle_gamma   90.00
#
_symmetry.space_group_name_H-M   'P 1'
#
loop_
_entity.id
_entity.type
_entity.pdbx_description
1 polymer ?
#
loop_
_entity_poly.entity_id
_entity_poly.type
_entity_poly.pdbx_seq_one_letter_code
_entity_poly.pdbx_strand_id
1 'polypeptide(L)'
;MVYAGTHARSFPQAERDLEELAEAKVSAQRIARATKGIGQERVAERDADVKRWEALPLPEQQAAPDGRTPPAVACVEMDGGRVQIRDEQFGKPRAEGEAPAGERCVKGRFWRETKVGCLLSLSSEVAEEDPCPKIPEVFVDPGRIRQIAREIKGVCVSGEEPATKSEGTSTKRLGRPEVVSRTVAATREKLDVFGPLLAVTAWALGFAAAARKALLGDGQEANWSVQQRYFSHYTAILDFVHAICYVYAAAFAGRSMGEAWPIYCRWAQWTWSGQVEKVLEELLQRQQELGLPQENESEESPRKKVADTLRYLQNQKPRMKYDEYRRQGLPITSSHIESTIKQINRRVKGSEKFWSEGGADALLQLSADYLSDTNPLPSFWRRRQENATGQRHYQTA
;
A
#
# COMPACT_ATOMS: atom_id res chain seq x y z
N MET A 1 12.73 -5.43 -24.45
CA MET A 1 11.27 -5.65 -24.60
C MET A 1 10.53 -5.69 -23.28
N VAL A 2 10.78 -6.69 -22.40
CA VAL A 2 10.02 -6.88 -21.15
C VAL A 2 10.11 -5.64 -20.24
N TYR A 3 11.30 -5.10 -20.03
CA TYR A 3 11.49 -3.86 -19.28
C TYR A 3 10.65 -2.70 -19.83
N ALA A 4 10.76 -2.42 -21.14
CA ALA A 4 9.99 -1.35 -21.78
C ALA A 4 8.47 -1.59 -21.66
N GLY A 5 8.01 -2.85 -21.89
CA GLY A 5 6.61 -3.22 -21.75
C GLY A 5 6.06 -3.09 -20.33
N THR A 6 6.91 -3.19 -19.32
CA THR A 6 6.52 -3.04 -17.90
C THR A 6 6.53 -1.56 -17.46
N HIS A 7 7.46 -0.73 -17.95
CA HIS A 7 7.66 0.64 -17.44
C HIS A 7 6.95 1.71 -18.28
N ALA A 8 6.87 1.54 -19.60
CA ALA A 8 6.19 2.51 -20.45
C ALA A 8 4.68 2.58 -20.10
N ARG A 9 4.07 3.73 -20.28
CA ARG A 9 2.64 3.95 -19.98
C ARG A 9 1.71 3.03 -20.78
N SER A 10 2.13 2.65 -22.00
CA SER A 10 1.38 1.74 -22.88
C SER A 10 2.34 0.92 -23.74
N PHE A 11 1.88 -0.15 -24.36
CA PHE A 11 2.69 -0.92 -25.30
C PHE A 11 3.06 -0.15 -26.58
N PRO A 12 2.19 0.70 -27.14
CA PRO A 12 2.59 1.62 -28.21
C PRO A 12 3.66 2.63 -27.79
N GLN A 13 3.67 3.09 -26.54
CA GLN A 13 4.77 3.92 -26.04
C GLN A 13 6.07 3.11 -25.95
N ALA A 14 6.02 1.88 -25.44
CA ALA A 14 7.18 1.01 -25.37
C ALA A 14 7.79 0.70 -26.76
N GLU A 15 6.96 0.61 -27.80
CA GLU A 15 7.39 0.46 -29.20
C GLU A 15 8.22 1.67 -29.63
N ARG A 16 7.69 2.88 -29.44
CA ARG A 16 8.39 4.13 -29.76
C ARG A 16 9.69 4.28 -28.96
N ASP A 17 9.66 4.03 -27.67
CA ASP A 17 10.83 4.13 -26.80
C ASP A 17 11.95 3.16 -27.25
N LEU A 18 11.60 1.93 -27.67
CA LEU A 18 12.59 0.99 -28.20
C LEU A 18 13.15 1.40 -29.55
N GLU A 19 12.34 1.98 -30.42
CA GLU A 19 12.82 2.49 -31.73
C GLU A 19 13.73 3.70 -31.55
N GLU A 20 13.35 4.66 -30.73
CA GLU A 20 14.12 5.89 -30.53
C GLU A 20 15.39 5.71 -29.67
N LEU A 21 15.31 4.92 -28.59
CA LEU A 21 16.41 4.78 -27.63
C LEU A 21 17.36 3.61 -27.91
N ALA A 22 16.89 2.59 -28.62
CA ALA A 22 17.63 1.37 -28.86
C ALA A 22 17.69 0.95 -30.35
N GLU A 23 17.15 1.79 -31.26
CA GLU A 23 17.04 1.52 -32.70
C GLU A 23 16.39 0.15 -33.02
N ALA A 24 15.58 -0.34 -32.08
CA ALA A 24 14.97 -1.65 -32.15
C ALA A 24 13.51 -1.58 -32.62
N LYS A 25 13.23 -1.99 -33.86
CA LYS A 25 11.89 -2.06 -34.43
C LYS A 25 11.13 -3.29 -33.95
N VAL A 26 10.34 -3.14 -32.92
CA VAL A 26 9.54 -4.20 -32.30
C VAL A 26 8.11 -3.71 -32.09
N SER A 27 7.14 -4.33 -32.72
CA SER A 27 5.73 -3.91 -32.61
C SER A 27 5.18 -3.98 -31.17
N ALA A 28 4.28 -3.08 -30.83
CA ALA A 28 3.57 -3.05 -29.56
C ALA A 28 2.94 -4.39 -29.18
N GLN A 29 2.40 -5.10 -30.18
CA GLN A 29 1.79 -6.40 -29.99
C GLN A 29 2.81 -7.48 -29.58
N ARG A 30 4.01 -7.46 -30.19
CA ARG A 30 5.11 -8.37 -29.82
C ARG A 30 5.64 -8.07 -28.43
N ILE A 31 5.78 -6.78 -28.07
CA ILE A 31 6.17 -6.34 -26.73
C ILE A 31 5.12 -6.82 -25.71
N ALA A 32 3.83 -6.60 -25.99
CA ALA A 32 2.75 -7.03 -25.12
C ALA A 32 2.77 -8.55 -24.87
N ARG A 33 2.94 -9.34 -25.94
CA ARG A 33 3.00 -10.80 -25.84
C ARG A 33 4.21 -11.26 -25.01
N ALA A 34 5.38 -10.72 -25.28
CA ALA A 34 6.61 -11.06 -24.54
C ALA A 34 6.48 -10.67 -23.05
N THR A 35 6.00 -9.45 -22.75
CA THR A 35 5.82 -8.98 -21.37
C THR A 35 4.84 -9.86 -20.61
N LYS A 36 3.68 -10.17 -21.20
CA LYS A 36 2.68 -11.02 -20.56
C LYS A 36 3.19 -12.45 -20.36
N GLY A 37 3.87 -13.04 -21.37
CA GLY A 37 4.42 -14.39 -21.25
C GLY A 37 5.43 -14.50 -20.12
N ILE A 38 6.42 -13.60 -20.08
CA ILE A 38 7.42 -13.59 -19.02
C ILE A 38 6.78 -13.31 -17.63
N GLY A 39 5.81 -12.40 -17.57
CA GLY A 39 5.09 -12.15 -16.33
C GLY A 39 4.33 -13.38 -15.83
N GLN A 40 3.71 -14.15 -16.72
CA GLN A 40 3.05 -15.42 -16.38
C GLN A 40 4.05 -16.49 -15.89
N GLU A 41 5.22 -16.61 -16.52
CA GLU A 41 6.30 -17.50 -16.04
C GLU A 41 6.74 -17.09 -14.61
N ARG A 42 6.86 -15.79 -14.33
CA ARG A 42 7.20 -15.28 -12.99
C ARG A 42 6.10 -15.54 -11.97
N VAL A 43 4.83 -15.40 -12.35
CA VAL A 43 3.68 -15.75 -11.49
C VAL A 43 3.72 -17.25 -11.16
N ALA A 44 3.95 -18.11 -12.15
CA ALA A 44 4.03 -19.55 -11.91
C ALA A 44 5.20 -19.93 -10.98
N GLU A 45 6.37 -19.28 -11.13
CA GLU A 45 7.52 -19.51 -10.24
C GLU A 45 7.21 -19.04 -8.80
N ARG A 46 6.63 -17.85 -8.65
CA ARG A 46 6.14 -17.32 -7.38
C ARG A 46 5.18 -18.27 -6.67
N ASP A 47 4.19 -18.76 -7.41
CA ASP A 47 3.17 -19.65 -6.85
C ASP A 47 3.75 -21.02 -6.48
N ALA A 48 4.78 -21.48 -7.20
CA ALA A 48 5.55 -22.66 -6.83
C ALA A 48 6.38 -22.43 -5.55
N ASP A 49 6.94 -21.24 -5.35
CA ASP A 49 7.65 -20.87 -4.11
C ASP A 49 6.70 -20.88 -2.91
N VAL A 50 5.48 -20.35 -3.06
CA VAL A 50 4.45 -20.40 -2.02
C VAL A 50 4.15 -21.85 -1.64
N LYS A 51 3.90 -22.73 -2.60
CA LYS A 51 3.61 -24.15 -2.33
C LYS A 51 4.75 -24.86 -1.67
N ARG A 52 6.01 -24.57 -2.05
CA ARG A 52 7.19 -25.15 -1.39
C ARG A 52 7.30 -24.72 0.06
N TRP A 53 7.06 -23.44 0.34
CA TRP A 53 7.10 -22.90 1.69
C TRP A 53 5.96 -23.48 2.55
N GLU A 54 4.75 -23.59 2.03
CA GLU A 54 3.60 -24.18 2.74
C GLU A 54 3.83 -25.66 3.10
N ALA A 55 4.63 -26.37 2.30
CA ALA A 55 4.99 -27.77 2.55
C ALA A 55 6.09 -27.95 3.61
N LEU A 56 6.78 -26.88 4.01
CA LEU A 56 7.80 -26.94 5.05
C LEU A 56 7.18 -27.22 6.43
N PRO A 57 7.88 -27.92 7.33
CA PRO A 57 7.48 -28.01 8.73
C PRO A 57 7.39 -26.62 9.37
N LEU A 58 6.44 -26.42 10.31
CA LEU A 58 6.25 -25.14 10.99
C LEU A 58 7.54 -24.54 11.58
N PRO A 59 8.45 -25.30 12.21
CA PRO A 59 9.70 -24.72 12.70
C PRO A 59 10.57 -24.13 11.58
N GLU A 60 10.57 -24.73 10.40
CA GLU A 60 11.32 -24.22 9.22
C GLU A 60 10.65 -22.98 8.62
N GLN A 61 9.31 -22.93 8.60
CA GLN A 61 8.59 -21.72 8.19
C GLN A 61 8.86 -20.53 9.13
N GLN A 62 9.16 -20.78 10.40
CA GLN A 62 9.44 -19.76 11.42
C GLN A 62 10.92 -19.43 11.57
N ALA A 63 11.81 -20.18 10.93
CA ALA A 63 13.24 -19.94 10.92
C ALA A 63 13.64 -19.13 9.67
N ALA A 64 14.78 -18.43 9.75
CA ALA A 64 15.36 -17.83 8.53
C ALA A 64 15.92 -18.94 7.64
N PRO A 65 15.81 -18.81 6.29
CA PRO A 65 16.49 -19.72 5.37
C PRO A 65 18.01 -19.69 5.55
N ASP A 66 18.66 -20.82 5.28
CA ASP A 66 20.11 -20.93 5.36
C ASP A 66 20.82 -19.82 4.54
N GLY A 67 21.87 -19.25 5.14
CA GLY A 67 22.67 -18.19 4.51
C GLY A 67 21.98 -16.81 4.45
N ARG A 68 20.81 -16.63 5.07
CA ARG A 68 20.15 -15.33 5.17
C ARG A 68 20.46 -14.65 6.51
N THR A 69 21.03 -13.44 6.42
CA THR A 69 21.20 -12.58 7.59
C THR A 69 19.89 -11.83 7.83
N PRO A 70 19.26 -11.99 9.00
CA PRO A 70 18.04 -11.27 9.33
C PRO A 70 18.31 -9.77 9.48
N PRO A 71 17.36 -8.89 9.10
CA PRO A 71 17.50 -7.45 9.31
C PRO A 71 17.34 -7.10 10.79
N ALA A 72 17.85 -5.93 11.20
CA ALA A 72 17.63 -5.41 12.55
C ALA A 72 16.15 -5.18 12.85
N VAL A 73 15.43 -4.67 11.84
CA VAL A 73 13.97 -4.52 11.89
C VAL A 73 13.37 -5.02 10.57
N ALA A 74 12.39 -5.91 10.67
CA ALA A 74 11.55 -6.36 9.57
C ALA A 74 10.22 -5.62 9.60
N CYS A 75 9.83 -4.99 8.50
CA CYS A 75 8.55 -4.34 8.39
C CYS A 75 7.79 -4.81 7.16
N VAL A 76 6.51 -5.12 7.34
CA VAL A 76 5.57 -5.42 6.27
C VAL A 76 4.54 -4.30 6.21
N GLU A 77 4.45 -3.66 5.08
CA GLU A 77 3.38 -2.71 4.76
C GLU A 77 2.48 -3.33 3.71
N MET A 78 1.18 -3.14 3.81
CA MET A 78 0.25 -3.62 2.79
C MET A 78 -0.89 -2.63 2.59
N ASP A 79 -1.29 -2.52 1.32
CA ASP A 79 -2.39 -1.66 0.90
C ASP A 79 -2.96 -2.15 -0.44
N GLY A 80 -4.08 -1.59 -0.86
CA GLY A 80 -4.80 -1.96 -2.05
C GLY A 80 -4.74 -0.92 -3.17
N GLY A 81 -4.89 -1.41 -4.39
CA GLY A 81 -5.12 -0.60 -5.58
C GLY A 81 -6.33 -1.14 -6.35
N ARG A 82 -6.57 -0.60 -7.53
CA ARG A 82 -7.62 -1.08 -8.44
C ARG A 82 -7.16 -1.05 -9.88
N VAL A 83 -7.51 -2.10 -10.63
CA VAL A 83 -7.30 -2.22 -12.08
C VAL A 83 -8.60 -2.56 -12.78
N GLN A 84 -8.72 -2.20 -14.06
CA GLN A 84 -9.88 -2.60 -14.85
C GLN A 84 -9.60 -3.91 -15.57
N ILE A 85 -10.49 -4.87 -15.40
CA ILE A 85 -10.41 -6.20 -16.01
C ILE A 85 -11.48 -6.34 -17.08
N ARG A 86 -11.08 -6.90 -18.23
CA ARG A 86 -12.00 -7.37 -19.27
C ARG A 86 -12.54 -8.71 -18.80
N ASP A 87 -13.76 -8.70 -18.28
CA ASP A 87 -14.50 -9.92 -17.96
C ASP A 87 -15.36 -10.36 -19.16
N GLU A 88 -16.10 -11.43 -18.98
CA GLU A 88 -16.98 -12.01 -20.01
C GLU A 88 -18.09 -11.05 -20.49
N GLN A 89 -18.38 -10.02 -19.72
CA GLN A 89 -19.39 -9.01 -20.04
C GLN A 89 -18.81 -7.81 -20.79
N PHE A 90 -17.47 -7.72 -20.92
CA PHE A 90 -16.84 -6.61 -21.61
C PHE A 90 -17.26 -6.58 -23.11
N GLY A 91 -17.85 -5.45 -23.53
CA GLY A 91 -18.34 -5.25 -24.88
C GLY A 91 -19.72 -5.88 -25.18
N LYS A 92 -20.35 -6.57 -24.22
CA LYS A 92 -21.72 -7.05 -24.37
C LYS A 92 -22.74 -5.96 -24.03
N PRO A 93 -23.93 -5.95 -24.67
CA PRO A 93 -25.03 -5.07 -24.26
C PRO A 93 -25.40 -5.30 -22.80
N ARG A 94 -25.84 -4.26 -22.14
CA ARG A 94 -26.34 -4.36 -20.76
C ARG A 94 -27.66 -5.14 -20.72
N ALA A 95 -27.90 -5.83 -19.62
CA ALA A 95 -29.20 -6.44 -19.37
C ALA A 95 -30.29 -5.36 -19.21
N GLU A 96 -31.54 -5.68 -19.58
CA GLU A 96 -32.69 -4.79 -19.38
C GLU A 96 -32.80 -4.40 -17.88
N GLY A 97 -32.86 -3.10 -17.60
CA GLY A 97 -32.91 -2.54 -16.24
C GLY A 97 -31.60 -1.95 -15.71
N GLU A 98 -30.48 -2.11 -16.38
CA GLU A 98 -29.23 -1.39 -16.05
C GLU A 98 -29.25 0.04 -16.61
N ALA A 99 -28.84 1.03 -15.80
CA ALA A 99 -28.82 2.44 -16.17
C ALA A 99 -28.09 2.72 -17.51
N PRO A 100 -28.61 3.67 -18.34
CA PRO A 100 -28.10 3.91 -19.68
C PRO A 100 -26.66 4.42 -19.71
N ALA A 101 -25.95 4.14 -20.81
CA ALA A 101 -24.53 4.41 -21.04
C ALA A 101 -24.16 5.91 -21.15
N GLY A 102 -24.93 6.82 -20.63
CA GLY A 102 -24.63 8.26 -20.57
C GLY A 102 -24.53 8.81 -19.17
N GLU A 103 -25.09 8.14 -18.19
CA GLU A 103 -24.94 8.49 -16.80
C GLU A 103 -23.76 7.73 -16.23
N ARG A 104 -22.65 8.44 -16.07
CA ARG A 104 -21.42 8.04 -15.35
C ARG A 104 -21.27 6.53 -15.30
N CYS A 105 -20.49 5.99 -16.26
CA CYS A 105 -20.02 4.62 -16.23
C CYS A 105 -20.07 4.10 -14.81
N VAL A 106 -20.91 3.08 -14.51
CA VAL A 106 -21.11 2.59 -13.15
C VAL A 106 -19.73 2.40 -12.56
N LYS A 107 -19.33 3.32 -11.70
CA LYS A 107 -18.04 3.31 -11.03
C LYS A 107 -17.94 1.96 -10.35
N GLY A 108 -17.26 1.00 -10.94
CA GLY A 108 -17.07 -0.28 -10.31
C GLY A 108 -17.23 -1.52 -11.19
N ARG A 109 -17.99 -1.50 -12.28
CA ARG A 109 -18.29 -2.75 -13.04
C ARG A 109 -17.07 -3.56 -13.45
N PHE A 110 -16.01 -2.91 -13.93
CA PHE A 110 -14.77 -3.56 -14.37
C PHE A 110 -13.60 -3.41 -13.41
N TRP A 111 -13.74 -2.60 -12.37
CA TRP A 111 -12.70 -2.39 -11.38
C TRP A 111 -12.60 -3.58 -10.44
N ARG A 112 -11.40 -4.13 -10.35
CA ARG A 112 -11.05 -5.21 -9.42
C ARG A 112 -9.94 -4.73 -8.50
N GLU A 113 -9.97 -5.19 -7.27
CA GLU A 113 -8.90 -4.90 -6.30
C GLU A 113 -7.59 -5.53 -6.75
N THR A 114 -6.52 -4.82 -6.45
CA THR A 114 -5.15 -5.34 -6.44
C THR A 114 -4.61 -5.20 -5.04
N LYS A 115 -3.76 -6.11 -4.65
CA LYS A 115 -3.08 -6.10 -3.36
C LYS A 115 -1.60 -5.93 -3.58
N VAL A 116 -1.00 -5.04 -2.82
CA VAL A 116 0.42 -4.73 -2.87
C VAL A 116 0.98 -4.82 -1.46
N GLY A 117 2.08 -5.52 -1.31
CA GLY A 117 2.87 -5.57 -0.10
C GLY A 117 4.25 -4.98 -0.34
N CYS A 118 4.73 -4.24 0.64
CA CYS A 118 6.07 -3.70 0.68
C CYS A 118 6.78 -4.25 1.92
N LEU A 119 7.82 -5.05 1.69
CA LEU A 119 8.59 -5.69 2.74
C LEU A 119 9.91 -4.93 2.88
N LEU A 120 10.13 -4.32 4.02
CA LEU A 120 11.25 -3.44 4.29
C LEU A 120 12.21 -4.07 5.28
N SER A 121 13.46 -4.22 4.87
CA SER A 121 14.57 -4.43 5.81
C SER A 121 15.01 -3.05 6.29
N LEU A 122 14.96 -2.82 7.60
CA LEU A 122 15.27 -1.53 8.18
C LEU A 122 16.43 -1.63 9.17
N SER A 123 17.16 -0.53 9.31
CA SER A 123 18.13 -0.29 10.35
C SER A 123 17.63 0.79 11.29
N SER A 124 17.67 0.54 12.59
CA SER A 124 17.33 1.51 13.62
C SER A 124 17.89 1.07 14.96
N GLU A 125 17.97 2.00 15.87
CA GLU A 125 18.38 1.77 17.27
C GLU A 125 17.14 1.77 18.18
N VAL A 126 17.28 1.14 19.34
CA VAL A 126 16.31 1.21 20.44
C VAL A 126 16.73 2.36 21.33
N ALA A 127 15.78 3.20 21.73
CA ALA A 127 16.01 4.33 22.63
C ALA A 127 15.28 4.10 23.98
N GLU A 128 15.86 4.57 25.06
CA GLU A 128 15.23 4.54 26.39
C GLU A 128 14.04 5.51 26.46
N GLU A 129 14.22 6.70 25.88
CA GLU A 129 13.19 7.72 25.76
C GLU A 129 12.70 7.85 24.31
N ASP A 130 11.53 8.47 24.14
CA ASP A 130 11.01 8.76 22.81
C ASP A 130 11.96 9.69 22.04
N PRO A 131 12.59 9.25 20.94
CA PRO A 131 13.55 10.07 20.19
C PRO A 131 12.91 11.26 19.48
N CYS A 132 11.59 11.32 19.41
CA CYS A 132 10.85 12.42 18.78
C CYS A 132 9.53 12.69 19.52
N PRO A 133 9.56 13.22 20.77
CA PRO A 133 8.35 13.39 21.57
C PRO A 133 7.42 14.49 21.05
N LYS A 134 7.96 15.47 20.32
CA LYS A 134 7.18 16.52 19.66
C LYS A 134 6.80 16.10 18.25
N ILE A 135 5.52 16.29 17.92
CA ILE A 135 5.03 16.01 16.58
C ILE A 135 5.78 16.87 15.53
N PRO A 136 6.23 16.26 14.39
CA PRO A 136 6.89 17.00 13.33
C PRO A 136 6.00 18.07 12.70
N GLU A 137 6.60 19.21 12.34
CA GLU A 137 5.89 20.37 11.77
C GLU A 137 5.07 20.04 10.53
N VAL A 138 5.51 19.08 9.72
CA VAL A 138 4.79 18.62 8.54
C VAL A 138 3.34 18.16 8.82
N PHE A 139 3.08 17.70 10.03
CA PHE A 139 1.75 17.24 10.45
C PHE A 139 0.92 18.33 11.12
N VAL A 140 1.53 19.47 11.46
CA VAL A 140 0.87 20.64 12.04
C VAL A 140 1.01 21.89 11.15
N ASP A 141 1.33 21.71 9.88
CA ASP A 141 1.22 22.71 8.82
C ASP A 141 -0.18 22.63 8.18
N PRO A 142 -0.96 23.74 8.19
CA PRO A 142 -2.35 23.72 7.69
C PRO A 142 -2.49 23.33 6.23
N GLY A 143 -1.58 23.79 5.36
CA GLY A 143 -1.61 23.47 3.94
C GLY A 143 -1.28 22.01 3.68
N ARG A 144 -0.27 21.50 4.38
CA ARG A 144 0.22 20.15 4.20
C ARG A 144 -0.77 19.09 4.68
N ILE A 145 -1.32 19.26 5.89
CA ILE A 145 -2.28 18.28 6.41
C ILE A 145 -3.59 18.30 5.63
N ARG A 146 -4.05 19.46 5.14
CA ARG A 146 -5.21 19.54 4.25
C ARG A 146 -5.00 18.75 2.96
N GLN A 147 -3.81 18.87 2.35
CA GLN A 147 -3.46 18.09 1.17
C GLN A 147 -3.46 16.59 1.46
N ILE A 148 -2.81 16.16 2.54
CA ILE A 148 -2.74 14.75 2.97
C ILE A 148 -4.16 14.20 3.23
N ALA A 149 -5.00 14.91 3.98
CA ALA A 149 -6.37 14.48 4.28
C ALA A 149 -7.25 14.39 3.02
N ARG A 150 -7.04 15.28 2.02
CA ARG A 150 -7.73 15.22 0.73
C ARG A 150 -7.28 14.00 -0.08
N GLU A 151 -5.97 13.71 -0.14
CA GLU A 151 -5.44 12.57 -0.89
C GLU A 151 -5.88 11.22 -0.30
N ILE A 152 -5.89 11.09 1.01
CA ILE A 152 -6.17 9.83 1.71
C ILE A 152 -7.67 9.61 1.91
N LYS A 153 -8.39 10.61 2.40
CA LYS A 153 -9.80 10.49 2.78
C LYS A 153 -10.78 11.25 1.90
N GLY A 154 -10.30 12.02 0.93
CA GLY A 154 -11.17 12.90 0.14
C GLY A 154 -11.80 14.04 0.95
N VAL A 155 -11.30 14.34 2.14
CA VAL A 155 -11.84 15.39 3.01
C VAL A 155 -11.57 16.76 2.38
N CYS A 156 -12.64 17.44 1.97
CA CYS A 156 -12.59 18.82 1.52
C CYS A 156 -13.05 19.74 2.66
N VAL A 157 -12.15 20.54 3.21
CA VAL A 157 -12.50 21.62 4.13
C VAL A 157 -12.62 22.91 3.31
N SER A 158 -13.81 23.53 3.33
CA SER A 158 -14.06 24.82 2.69
C SER A 158 -13.26 25.92 3.40
N GLY A 159 -12.48 26.72 2.63
CA GLY A 159 -11.67 27.83 3.12
C GLY A 159 -10.56 28.17 2.14
N GLU A 160 -10.07 29.42 2.16
CA GLU A 160 -8.98 29.88 1.30
C GLU A 160 -7.72 29.04 1.42
N GLU A 161 -7.06 28.77 0.29
CA GLU A 161 -5.80 28.01 0.27
C GLU A 161 -4.67 28.84 0.89
N PRO A 162 -4.06 28.42 2.00
CA PRO A 162 -2.84 29.05 2.44
C PRO A 162 -1.71 28.74 1.45
N ALA A 163 -0.98 29.76 1.03
CA ALA A 163 0.17 29.63 0.15
C ALA A 163 1.23 28.70 0.78
N THR A 164 1.41 27.52 0.22
CA THR A 164 2.46 26.59 0.60
C THR A 164 3.80 27.05 0.05
N LYS A 165 4.66 27.57 0.90
CA LYS A 165 6.11 27.60 0.67
C LYS A 165 6.75 26.82 1.83
N SER A 166 7.05 25.56 1.61
CA SER A 166 8.04 24.86 2.43
C SER A 166 8.98 24.09 1.52
N GLU A 167 10.11 24.70 1.25
CA GLU A 167 11.31 23.98 0.85
C GLU A 167 11.69 23.04 1.97
N GLY A 168 11.66 21.73 1.69
CA GLY A 168 12.00 20.73 2.69
C GLY A 168 13.46 20.78 3.03
N THR A 169 13.81 21.42 4.13
CA THR A 169 15.12 21.27 4.76
C THR A 169 15.26 19.84 5.26
N SER A 170 16.14 19.08 4.60
CA SER A 170 16.56 17.74 5.03
C SER A 170 17.37 17.83 6.31
N THR A 171 16.70 17.98 7.45
CA THR A 171 17.31 17.70 8.72
C THR A 171 17.42 16.19 8.90
N LYS A 172 18.61 15.64 9.19
CA LYS A 172 18.79 14.26 9.65
C LYS A 172 17.76 14.00 10.74
N ARG A 173 16.75 13.20 10.44
CA ARG A 173 15.65 12.89 11.36
C ARG A 173 16.15 11.84 12.34
N LEU A 174 16.65 12.30 13.49
CA LEU A 174 17.04 11.43 14.61
C LEU A 174 15.88 10.46 14.94
N GLY A 175 16.19 9.18 15.07
CA GLY A 175 15.27 8.15 15.54
C GLY A 175 14.30 7.56 14.50
N ARG A 176 14.39 7.92 13.22
CA ARG A 176 13.58 7.26 12.18
C ARG A 176 14.31 6.06 11.61
N PRO A 177 13.65 4.89 11.49
CA PRO A 177 14.24 3.73 10.82
C PRO A 177 14.69 4.06 9.39
N GLU A 178 15.90 3.63 9.01
CA GLU A 178 16.44 3.77 7.66
C GLU A 178 16.16 2.52 6.84
N VAL A 179 15.71 2.69 5.60
CA VAL A 179 15.46 1.58 4.68
C VAL A 179 16.78 1.09 4.13
N VAL A 180 17.09 -0.18 4.41
CA VAL A 180 18.26 -0.89 3.86
C VAL A 180 17.92 -1.54 2.53
N SER A 181 16.74 -2.19 2.47
CA SER A 181 16.23 -2.77 1.23
C SER A 181 14.71 -2.87 1.26
N ARG A 182 14.13 -2.84 0.07
CA ARG A 182 12.70 -2.98 -0.16
C ARG A 182 12.45 -4.14 -1.12
N THR A 183 11.50 -4.99 -0.79
CA THR A 183 10.95 -6.02 -1.68
C THR A 183 9.45 -5.81 -1.84
N VAL A 184 8.95 -5.94 -3.04
CA VAL A 184 7.54 -5.71 -3.37
C VAL A 184 6.89 -7.02 -3.78
N ALA A 185 5.69 -7.27 -3.29
CA ALA A 185 4.80 -8.33 -3.74
C ALA A 185 3.48 -7.72 -4.21
N ALA A 186 2.99 -8.13 -5.37
CA ALA A 186 1.74 -7.58 -5.91
C ALA A 186 0.95 -8.64 -6.64
N THR A 187 -0.36 -8.65 -6.44
CA THR A 187 -1.29 -9.56 -7.13
C THR A 187 -2.69 -8.97 -7.15
N ARG A 188 -3.55 -9.46 -8.04
CA ARG A 188 -4.98 -9.19 -8.02
C ARG A 188 -5.78 -10.30 -7.30
N GLU A 189 -5.13 -11.35 -6.90
CA GLU A 189 -5.76 -12.47 -6.23
C GLU A 189 -6.33 -12.09 -4.84
N LYS A 190 -7.13 -12.98 -4.27
CA LYS A 190 -7.75 -12.79 -2.96
C LYS A 190 -6.72 -12.84 -1.82
N LEU A 191 -7.16 -12.51 -0.61
CA LEU A 191 -6.29 -12.51 0.57
C LEU A 191 -5.74 -13.90 0.93
N ASP A 192 -6.45 -14.95 0.59
CA ASP A 192 -6.03 -16.35 0.79
C ASP A 192 -4.83 -16.74 -0.10
N VAL A 193 -4.61 -16.03 -1.20
CA VAL A 193 -3.41 -16.15 -2.05
C VAL A 193 -2.36 -15.10 -1.69
N PHE A 194 -2.79 -13.89 -1.39
CA PHE A 194 -1.87 -12.79 -1.07
C PHE A 194 -1.16 -12.95 0.29
N GLY A 195 -1.85 -13.45 1.31
CA GLY A 195 -1.26 -13.69 2.62
C GLY A 195 -0.07 -14.65 2.59
N PRO A 196 -0.21 -15.87 2.03
CA PRO A 196 0.92 -16.78 1.82
C PRO A 196 2.03 -16.19 0.98
N LEU A 197 1.70 -15.41 -0.07
CA LEU A 197 2.70 -14.71 -0.89
C LEU A 197 3.54 -13.74 -0.06
N LEU A 198 2.92 -12.95 0.81
CA LEU A 198 3.65 -12.07 1.72
C LEU A 198 4.50 -12.87 2.71
N ALA A 199 3.95 -13.96 3.26
CA ALA A 199 4.64 -14.79 4.24
C ALA A 199 5.89 -15.46 3.67
N VAL A 200 5.81 -16.07 2.47
CA VAL A 200 6.98 -16.67 1.82
C VAL A 200 8.01 -15.61 1.43
N THR A 201 7.57 -14.44 1.00
CA THR A 201 8.48 -13.34 0.68
C THR A 201 9.22 -12.86 1.93
N ALA A 202 8.52 -12.68 3.04
CA ALA A 202 9.11 -12.32 4.34
C ALA A 202 10.09 -13.40 4.83
N TRP A 203 9.71 -14.67 4.71
CA TRP A 203 10.57 -15.79 5.04
C TRP A 203 11.85 -15.81 4.23
N ALA A 204 11.75 -15.66 2.90
CA ALA A 204 12.90 -15.61 2.00
C ALA A 204 13.88 -14.45 2.29
N LEU A 205 13.40 -13.37 2.93
CA LEU A 205 14.20 -12.24 3.40
C LEU A 205 14.80 -12.45 4.81
N GLY A 206 14.52 -13.58 5.46
CA GLY A 206 14.98 -13.86 6.82
C GLY A 206 14.22 -13.08 7.91
N PHE A 207 13.06 -12.54 7.60
CA PHE A 207 12.26 -11.73 8.54
C PHE A 207 11.80 -12.52 9.76
N ALA A 208 11.63 -13.83 9.63
CA ALA A 208 11.27 -14.69 10.76
C ALA A 208 12.25 -14.57 11.94
N ALA A 209 13.55 -14.41 11.66
CA ALA A 209 14.60 -14.29 12.68
C ALA A 209 14.98 -12.82 13.00
N ALA A 210 14.32 -11.81 12.44
CA ALA A 210 14.55 -10.42 12.78
C ALA A 210 14.23 -10.17 14.28
N ALA A 211 15.07 -9.36 14.94
CA ALA A 211 14.89 -9.07 16.38
C ALA A 211 13.62 -8.25 16.64
N ARG A 212 13.28 -7.33 15.72
CA ARG A 212 12.09 -6.46 15.81
C ARG A 212 11.29 -6.57 14.54
N LYS A 213 9.96 -6.68 14.68
CA LYS A 213 9.06 -6.95 13.58
C LYS A 213 7.82 -6.10 13.67
N ALA A 214 7.42 -5.45 12.59
CA ALA A 214 6.21 -4.65 12.51
C ALA A 214 5.39 -4.97 11.26
N LEU A 215 4.07 -4.86 11.38
CA LEU A 215 3.16 -4.81 10.24
C LEU A 215 2.34 -3.54 10.33
N LEU A 216 2.46 -2.69 9.29
CA LEU A 216 1.73 -1.45 9.17
C LEU A 216 0.52 -1.61 8.25
N GLY A 217 -0.60 -1.03 8.66
CA GLY A 217 -1.84 -0.99 7.87
C GLY A 217 -2.65 0.27 8.12
N ASP A 218 -3.55 0.57 7.20
CA ASP A 218 -4.45 1.73 7.20
C ASP A 218 -5.68 1.58 8.12
N GLY A 219 -5.80 0.46 8.82
CA GLY A 219 -6.92 0.15 9.71
C GLY A 219 -8.01 -0.71 9.09
N GLN A 220 -7.88 -1.13 7.83
CA GLN A 220 -8.81 -2.06 7.22
C GLN A 220 -8.71 -3.44 7.89
N GLU A 221 -9.84 -4.10 8.08
CA GLU A 221 -9.92 -5.43 8.71
C GLU A 221 -9.12 -6.49 7.95
N ALA A 222 -9.07 -6.36 6.63
CA ALA A 222 -8.27 -7.23 5.76
C ALA A 222 -6.78 -7.25 6.16
N ASN A 223 -6.21 -6.11 6.54
CA ASN A 223 -4.81 -6.02 6.95
C ASN A 223 -4.58 -6.77 8.26
N TRP A 224 -5.51 -6.64 9.19
CA TRP A 224 -5.42 -7.32 10.48
C TRP A 224 -5.69 -8.82 10.38
N SER A 225 -6.53 -9.26 9.44
CA SER A 225 -6.73 -10.69 9.13
C SER A 225 -5.42 -11.34 8.63
N VAL A 226 -4.69 -10.67 7.74
CA VAL A 226 -3.38 -11.14 7.27
C VAL A 226 -2.35 -11.11 8.39
N GLN A 227 -2.34 -10.04 9.22
CA GLN A 227 -1.45 -9.94 10.36
C GLN A 227 -1.67 -11.08 11.35
N GLN A 228 -2.91 -11.35 11.74
CA GLN A 228 -3.23 -12.42 12.70
C GLN A 228 -2.86 -13.79 12.17
N ARG A 229 -3.09 -14.06 10.89
CA ARG A 229 -2.90 -15.39 10.31
C ARG A 229 -1.45 -15.71 9.98
N TYR A 230 -0.70 -14.74 9.44
CA TYR A 230 0.64 -14.97 8.90
C TYR A 230 1.75 -14.25 9.65
N PHE A 231 1.41 -13.19 10.38
CA PHE A 231 2.34 -12.29 11.06
C PHE A 231 1.95 -12.02 12.51
N SER A 232 1.36 -13.02 13.19
CA SER A 232 0.83 -12.88 14.57
C SER A 232 1.86 -12.40 15.59
N HIS A 233 3.14 -12.67 15.35
CA HIS A 233 4.27 -12.25 16.18
C HIS A 233 4.89 -10.90 15.76
N TYR A 234 4.30 -10.21 14.78
CA TYR A 234 4.67 -8.84 14.39
C TYR A 234 3.85 -7.84 15.19
N THR A 235 4.48 -6.74 15.60
CA THR A 235 3.77 -5.61 16.19
C THR A 235 2.85 -5.00 15.14
N ALA A 236 1.54 -5.09 15.38
CA ALA A 236 0.54 -4.47 14.51
C ALA A 236 0.49 -2.97 14.80
N ILE A 237 0.75 -2.14 13.79
CA ILE A 237 0.83 -0.67 13.91
C ILE A 237 -0.17 -0.06 12.92
N LEU A 238 -1.06 0.80 13.44
CA LEU A 238 -1.89 1.64 12.59
C LEU A 238 -1.03 2.73 11.98
N ASP A 239 -1.10 2.92 10.67
CA ASP A 239 -0.40 4.04 10.02
C ASP A 239 -0.80 5.37 10.63
N PHE A 240 0.20 6.10 11.14
CA PHE A 240 -0.01 7.38 11.79
C PHE A 240 -0.67 8.42 10.87
N VAL A 241 -0.34 8.42 9.58
CA VAL A 241 -0.90 9.39 8.63
C VAL A 241 -2.40 9.15 8.45
N HIS A 242 -2.83 7.89 8.38
CA HIS A 242 -4.26 7.55 8.35
C HIS A 242 -4.96 7.95 9.64
N ALA A 243 -4.35 7.71 10.80
CA ALA A 243 -4.92 8.11 12.09
C ALA A 243 -5.14 9.62 12.17
N ILE A 244 -4.16 10.44 11.81
CA ILE A 244 -4.31 11.91 11.89
C ILE A 244 -5.27 12.48 10.85
N CYS A 245 -5.49 11.80 9.73
CA CYS A 245 -6.55 12.21 8.77
C CYS A 245 -7.95 12.08 9.38
N TYR A 246 -8.20 11.05 10.19
CA TYR A 246 -9.44 10.94 10.94
C TYR A 246 -9.55 12.01 12.03
N VAL A 247 -8.48 12.22 12.79
CA VAL A 247 -8.38 13.27 13.81
C VAL A 247 -8.65 14.65 13.20
N TYR A 248 -8.06 14.94 12.02
CA TYR A 248 -8.29 16.16 11.28
C TYR A 248 -9.76 16.32 10.88
N ALA A 249 -10.36 15.29 10.28
CA ALA A 249 -11.75 15.33 9.86
C ALA A 249 -12.72 15.63 11.02
N ALA A 250 -12.49 15.02 12.18
CA ALA A 250 -13.33 15.22 13.36
C ALA A 250 -13.10 16.58 14.03
N ALA A 251 -11.84 17.06 14.08
CA ALA A 251 -11.54 18.39 14.62
C ALA A 251 -12.25 19.50 13.83
N PHE A 252 -12.32 19.34 12.51
CA PHE A 252 -12.98 20.30 11.61
C PHE A 252 -14.50 20.06 11.45
N ALA A 253 -15.06 19.03 12.05
CA ALA A 253 -16.47 18.71 11.93
C ALA A 253 -17.37 19.81 12.54
N GLY A 254 -17.94 20.66 11.68
CA GLY A 254 -18.83 21.76 12.07
C GLY A 254 -18.16 22.90 12.82
N ARG A 255 -16.87 23.11 12.60
CA ARG A 255 -16.09 24.20 13.19
C ARG A 255 -15.40 25.04 12.13
N SER A 256 -15.20 26.32 12.41
CA SER A 256 -14.36 27.22 11.63
C SER A 256 -12.90 26.85 11.75
N MET A 257 -12.04 27.36 10.84
CA MET A 257 -10.58 27.14 10.90
C MET A 257 -9.96 27.60 12.23
N GLY A 258 -10.39 28.76 12.74
CA GLY A 258 -9.87 29.32 13.99
C GLY A 258 -10.18 28.47 15.22
N GLU A 259 -11.36 27.83 15.25
CA GLU A 259 -11.78 26.93 16.33
C GLU A 259 -11.16 25.54 16.19
N ALA A 260 -11.14 24.99 14.98
CA ALA A 260 -10.71 23.63 14.73
C ALA A 260 -9.19 23.44 14.84
N TRP A 261 -8.42 24.41 14.38
CA TRP A 261 -6.97 24.27 14.28
C TRP A 261 -6.26 24.02 15.61
N PRO A 262 -6.54 24.78 16.69
CA PRO A 262 -5.94 24.50 18.00
C PRO A 262 -6.31 23.11 18.55
N ILE A 263 -7.56 22.67 18.29
CA ILE A 263 -8.05 21.35 18.70
C ILE A 263 -7.30 20.26 17.93
N TYR A 264 -7.19 20.42 16.61
CA TYR A 264 -6.43 19.48 15.78
C TYR A 264 -4.97 19.35 16.24
N CYS A 265 -4.27 20.47 16.43
CA CYS A 265 -2.87 20.44 16.85
C CYS A 265 -2.70 19.71 18.21
N ARG A 266 -3.60 19.94 19.15
CA ARG A 266 -3.60 19.25 20.45
C ARG A 266 -3.88 17.76 20.30
N TRP A 267 -4.91 17.38 19.55
CA TRP A 267 -5.26 15.98 19.32
C TRP A 267 -4.17 15.24 18.52
N ALA A 268 -3.58 15.88 17.53
CA ALA A 268 -2.48 15.32 16.76
C ALA A 268 -1.24 15.06 17.64
N GLN A 269 -0.89 15.99 18.54
CA GLN A 269 0.19 15.80 19.50
C GLN A 269 -0.14 14.67 20.50
N TRP A 270 -1.36 14.57 21.01
CA TRP A 270 -1.75 13.46 21.88
C TRP A 270 -1.69 12.12 21.16
N THR A 271 -2.18 12.05 19.93
CA THR A 271 -2.07 10.85 19.10
C THR A 271 -0.60 10.47 18.87
N TRP A 272 0.25 11.46 18.53
CA TRP A 272 1.69 11.27 18.37
C TRP A 272 2.35 10.68 19.60
N SER A 273 1.96 11.13 20.79
CA SER A 273 2.49 10.71 22.08
C SER A 273 1.82 9.46 22.65
N GLY A 274 1.06 8.70 21.86
CA GLY A 274 0.37 7.49 22.31
C GLY A 274 -0.81 7.73 23.27
N GLN A 275 -1.23 8.99 23.47
CA GLN A 275 -2.29 9.38 24.41
C GLN A 275 -3.66 9.47 23.73
N VAL A 276 -4.01 8.47 22.92
CA VAL A 276 -5.24 8.47 22.13
C VAL A 276 -6.51 8.50 23.00
N GLU A 277 -6.43 8.06 24.25
CA GLU A 277 -7.53 8.10 25.22
C GLU A 277 -8.06 9.53 25.40
N LYS A 278 -7.16 10.52 25.49
CA LYS A 278 -7.54 11.93 25.63
C LYS A 278 -8.31 12.45 24.41
N VAL A 279 -7.93 11.97 23.23
CA VAL A 279 -8.64 12.28 21.97
C VAL A 279 -10.04 11.66 22.00
N LEU A 280 -10.15 10.40 22.43
CA LEU A 280 -11.42 9.70 22.55
C LEU A 280 -12.36 10.36 23.54
N GLU A 281 -11.87 10.84 24.67
CA GLU A 281 -12.65 11.57 25.68
C GLU A 281 -13.24 12.87 25.11
N GLU A 282 -12.44 13.71 24.44
CA GLU A 282 -12.95 14.94 23.80
C GLU A 282 -13.88 14.64 22.62
N LEU A 283 -13.66 13.55 21.86
CA LEU A 283 -14.56 13.12 20.80
C LEU A 283 -15.92 12.66 21.35
N LEU A 284 -15.95 11.96 22.48
CA LEU A 284 -17.19 11.56 23.16
C LEU A 284 -17.99 12.79 23.62
N GLN A 285 -17.33 13.78 24.21
CA GLN A 285 -17.98 15.05 24.56
C GLN A 285 -18.55 15.74 23.32
N ARG A 286 -17.77 15.79 22.24
CA ARG A 286 -18.24 16.38 20.98
C ARG A 286 -19.40 15.63 20.37
N GLN A 287 -19.43 14.30 20.47
CA GLN A 287 -20.57 13.50 20.03
C GLN A 287 -21.84 13.79 20.86
N GLN A 288 -21.69 14.00 22.17
CA GLN A 288 -22.83 14.38 23.03
C GLN A 288 -23.40 15.76 22.64
N GLU A 289 -22.54 16.73 22.32
CA GLU A 289 -22.96 18.07 21.86
C GLU A 289 -23.70 18.03 20.52
N LEU A 290 -23.21 17.25 19.57
CA LEU A 290 -23.76 17.17 18.21
C LEU A 290 -24.98 16.22 18.12
N GLY A 291 -25.06 15.24 19.00
CA GLY A 291 -25.95 14.11 18.91
C GLY A 291 -25.43 12.99 18.00
N LEU A 292 -26.10 11.84 18.02
CA LEU A 292 -25.80 10.72 17.15
C LEU A 292 -26.20 11.00 15.69
N PRO A 293 -25.47 10.44 14.70
CA PRO A 293 -25.86 10.55 13.30
C PRO A 293 -27.23 9.89 13.06
N GLN A 294 -28.03 10.49 12.19
CA GLN A 294 -29.31 9.93 11.77
C GLN A 294 -29.11 8.89 10.66
N GLU A 295 -30.11 8.03 10.48
CA GLU A 295 -30.16 7.10 9.38
C GLU A 295 -30.18 7.87 8.04
N ASN A 296 -29.28 7.53 7.10
CA ASN A 296 -29.09 8.24 5.82
C ASN A 296 -28.49 9.65 5.90
N GLU A 297 -27.90 10.04 7.03
CA GLU A 297 -27.18 11.32 7.11
C GLU A 297 -25.92 11.32 6.20
N SER A 298 -25.64 12.46 5.58
CA SER A 298 -24.50 12.62 4.67
C SER A 298 -23.17 12.26 5.34
N GLU A 299 -22.29 11.61 4.60
CA GLU A 299 -20.90 11.33 5.03
C GLU A 299 -20.14 12.60 5.42
N GLU A 300 -20.53 13.75 4.88
CA GLU A 300 -19.94 15.05 5.17
C GLU A 300 -20.48 15.70 6.46
N SER A 301 -21.51 15.13 7.07
CA SER A 301 -22.11 15.72 8.26
C SER A 301 -21.14 15.70 9.45
N PRO A 302 -21.16 16.73 10.31
CA PRO A 302 -20.34 16.76 11.51
C PRO A 302 -20.58 15.58 12.45
N ARG A 303 -21.84 15.15 12.63
CA ARG A 303 -22.20 14.01 13.47
C ARG A 303 -21.58 12.73 12.96
N LYS A 304 -21.67 12.49 11.65
CA LYS A 304 -21.11 11.29 11.00
C LYS A 304 -19.61 11.26 11.10
N LYS A 305 -18.93 12.37 10.79
CA LYS A 305 -17.46 12.48 10.89
C LYS A 305 -16.94 12.21 12.30
N VAL A 306 -17.60 12.75 13.32
CA VAL A 306 -17.22 12.52 14.72
C VAL A 306 -17.48 11.06 15.12
N ALA A 307 -18.64 10.50 14.80
CA ALA A 307 -18.99 9.12 15.13
C ALA A 307 -18.07 8.10 14.44
N ASP A 308 -17.77 8.31 13.15
CA ASP A 308 -16.88 7.43 12.40
C ASP A 308 -15.43 7.51 12.90
N THR A 309 -14.97 8.70 13.27
CA THR A 309 -13.63 8.86 13.86
C THR A 309 -13.55 8.19 15.23
N LEU A 310 -14.54 8.39 16.08
CA LEU A 310 -14.62 7.76 17.40
C LEU A 310 -14.55 6.24 17.27
N ARG A 311 -15.39 5.65 16.43
CA ARG A 311 -15.42 4.21 16.16
C ARG A 311 -14.09 3.70 15.63
N TYR A 312 -13.50 4.42 14.66
CA TYR A 312 -12.22 4.05 14.07
C TYR A 312 -11.10 4.06 15.11
N LEU A 313 -10.93 5.15 15.86
CA LEU A 313 -9.88 5.24 16.87
C LEU A 313 -10.07 4.24 18.01
N GLN A 314 -11.30 3.99 18.46
CA GLN A 314 -11.59 2.96 19.47
C GLN A 314 -11.15 1.57 18.99
N ASN A 315 -11.48 1.20 17.76
CA ASN A 315 -11.13 -0.10 17.18
C ASN A 315 -9.61 -0.25 16.96
N GLN A 316 -8.91 0.85 16.69
CA GLN A 316 -7.48 0.84 16.39
C GLN A 316 -6.58 1.19 17.60
N LYS A 317 -7.14 1.60 18.72
CA LYS A 317 -6.43 2.02 19.94
C LYS A 317 -5.24 1.11 20.33
N PRO A 318 -5.36 -0.24 20.33
CA PRO A 318 -4.25 -1.12 20.70
C PRO A 318 -3.03 -1.01 19.77
N ARG A 319 -3.20 -0.43 18.56
CA ARG A 319 -2.18 -0.30 17.51
C ARG A 319 -1.67 1.13 17.35
N MET A 320 -1.91 2.00 18.34
CA MET A 320 -1.61 3.43 18.28
C MET A 320 -0.63 3.89 19.37
N LYS A 321 0.25 3.01 19.83
CA LYS A 321 1.28 3.31 20.84
C LYS A 321 2.54 3.89 20.18
N TYR A 322 2.38 5.04 19.50
CA TYR A 322 3.43 5.57 18.63
C TYR A 322 4.72 5.96 19.34
N ASP A 323 4.65 6.42 20.59
CA ASP A 323 5.80 6.70 21.44
C ASP A 323 6.59 5.43 21.77
N GLU A 324 5.90 4.32 22.12
CA GLU A 324 6.52 3.02 22.35
C GLU A 324 7.17 2.48 21.06
N TYR A 325 6.50 2.61 19.92
CA TYR A 325 7.02 2.15 18.63
C TYR A 325 8.29 2.90 18.23
N ARG A 326 8.33 4.24 18.43
CA ARG A 326 9.53 5.04 18.17
C ARG A 326 10.69 4.67 19.10
N ARG A 327 10.43 4.44 20.39
CA ARG A 327 11.44 3.92 21.33
C ARG A 327 12.01 2.58 20.88
N GLN A 328 11.17 1.70 20.34
CA GLN A 328 11.61 0.42 19.79
C GLN A 328 12.27 0.56 18.40
N GLY A 329 12.37 1.77 17.83
CA GLY A 329 12.89 1.99 16.49
C GLY A 329 12.04 1.34 15.40
N LEU A 330 10.72 1.23 15.60
CA LEU A 330 9.78 0.72 14.60
C LEU A 330 9.24 1.86 13.73
N PRO A 331 8.95 1.60 12.44
CA PRO A 331 8.30 2.58 11.58
C PRO A 331 6.83 2.79 12.00
N ILE A 332 6.33 4.00 11.84
CA ILE A 332 4.95 4.36 12.20
C ILE A 332 4.15 4.95 11.02
N THR A 333 4.78 5.08 9.85
CA THR A 333 4.13 5.61 8.63
C THR A 333 4.39 4.70 7.45
N SER A 334 3.39 4.49 6.62
CA SER A 334 3.38 3.59 5.44
C SER A 334 3.73 4.31 4.13
N SER A 335 4.58 5.33 4.15
CA SER A 335 4.92 6.14 2.97
C SER A 335 5.54 5.33 1.82
N HIS A 336 6.17 4.19 2.13
CA HIS A 336 6.82 3.33 1.12
C HIS A 336 5.80 2.58 0.28
N ILE A 337 4.75 2.03 0.90
CA ILE A 337 3.70 1.32 0.17
C ILE A 337 2.90 2.29 -0.71
N GLU A 338 2.56 3.49 -0.22
CA GLU A 338 1.86 4.50 -1.02
C GLU A 338 2.67 4.89 -2.27
N SER A 339 3.97 5.14 -2.11
CA SER A 339 4.87 5.43 -3.23
C SER A 339 4.93 4.27 -4.22
N THR A 340 5.00 3.04 -3.73
CA THR A 340 5.04 1.81 -4.54
C THR A 340 3.75 1.66 -5.35
N ILE A 341 2.59 1.84 -4.73
CA ILE A 341 1.29 1.79 -5.41
C ILE A 341 1.17 2.88 -6.48
N LYS A 342 1.62 4.10 -6.19
CA LYS A 342 1.63 5.19 -7.18
C LYS A 342 2.48 4.81 -8.40
N GLN A 343 3.62 4.13 -8.23
CA GLN A 343 4.47 3.67 -9.33
C GLN A 343 3.79 2.55 -10.14
N ILE A 344 3.23 1.53 -9.49
CA ILE A 344 2.48 0.46 -10.16
C ILE A 344 1.28 1.03 -10.92
N ASN A 345 0.52 1.92 -10.30
CA ASN A 345 -0.66 2.53 -10.89
C ASN A 345 -0.38 3.33 -12.16
N ARG A 346 0.78 3.97 -12.29
CA ARG A 346 1.17 4.65 -13.54
C ARG A 346 1.12 3.72 -14.74
N ARG A 347 1.42 2.44 -14.55
CA ARG A 347 1.41 1.43 -15.60
C ARG A 347 0.05 0.77 -15.77
N VAL A 348 -0.58 0.35 -14.70
CA VAL A 348 -1.74 -0.55 -14.76
C VAL A 348 -3.09 0.18 -14.68
N LYS A 349 -3.16 1.36 -14.06
CA LYS A 349 -4.41 2.11 -13.82
C LYS A 349 -4.63 3.17 -14.89
N GLY A 350 -5.86 3.30 -15.37
CA GLY A 350 -6.33 4.32 -16.32
C GLY A 350 -7.74 3.99 -16.75
N SER A 351 -8.54 5.01 -17.09
CA SER A 351 -9.92 4.83 -17.58
C SER A 351 -9.98 4.05 -18.88
N GLU A 352 -8.92 4.13 -19.69
CA GLU A 352 -8.74 3.48 -20.98
C GLU A 352 -7.98 2.15 -20.91
N LYS A 353 -7.47 1.77 -19.74
CA LYS A 353 -6.63 0.56 -19.55
C LYS A 353 -7.45 -0.59 -19.02
N PHE A 354 -7.70 -1.56 -19.89
CA PHE A 354 -8.38 -2.80 -19.56
C PHE A 354 -7.45 -3.99 -19.78
N TRP A 355 -7.36 -4.86 -18.80
CA TRP A 355 -6.49 -6.02 -18.80
C TRP A 355 -7.28 -7.31 -18.83
N SER A 356 -6.75 -8.36 -19.46
CA SER A 356 -7.19 -9.72 -19.15
C SER A 356 -6.72 -10.10 -17.74
N GLU A 357 -7.39 -11.03 -17.10
CA GLU A 357 -7.06 -11.47 -15.74
C GLU A 357 -5.58 -11.85 -15.60
N GLY A 358 -5.11 -12.83 -16.35
CA GLY A 358 -3.71 -13.23 -16.31
C GLY A 358 -2.73 -12.16 -16.81
N GLY A 359 -3.19 -11.23 -17.68
CA GLY A 359 -2.36 -10.11 -18.14
C GLY A 359 -2.14 -9.05 -17.07
N ALA A 360 -3.13 -8.80 -16.21
CA ALA A 360 -3.00 -7.89 -15.09
C ALA A 360 -2.02 -8.44 -14.04
N ASP A 361 -2.18 -9.71 -13.67
CA ASP A 361 -1.32 -10.33 -12.65
C ASP A 361 0.13 -10.45 -13.14
N ALA A 362 0.34 -10.79 -14.41
CA ALA A 362 1.66 -10.78 -15.04
C ALA A 362 2.36 -9.41 -14.95
N LEU A 363 1.63 -8.32 -15.21
CA LEU A 363 2.20 -6.98 -15.10
C LEU A 363 2.43 -6.54 -13.66
N LEU A 364 1.54 -6.91 -12.74
CA LEU A 364 1.72 -6.64 -11.30
C LEU A 364 2.98 -7.36 -10.80
N GLN A 365 3.17 -8.64 -11.17
CA GLN A 365 4.36 -9.40 -10.80
C GLN A 365 5.63 -8.77 -11.34
N LEU A 366 5.69 -8.45 -12.62
CA LEU A 366 6.88 -7.80 -13.20
C LEU A 366 7.14 -6.42 -12.60
N SER A 367 6.09 -5.65 -12.32
CA SER A 367 6.23 -4.36 -11.65
C SER A 367 6.82 -4.53 -10.24
N ALA A 368 6.36 -5.52 -9.51
CA ALA A 368 6.89 -5.87 -8.19
C ALA A 368 8.36 -6.30 -8.27
N ASP A 369 8.71 -7.16 -9.23
CA ASP A 369 10.08 -7.60 -9.45
C ASP A 369 11.04 -6.43 -9.73
N TYR A 370 10.64 -5.49 -10.61
CA TYR A 370 11.47 -4.32 -10.94
C TYR A 370 11.53 -3.26 -9.83
N LEU A 371 10.53 -3.22 -8.95
CA LEU A 371 10.51 -2.31 -7.80
C LEU A 371 11.20 -2.89 -6.56
N SER A 372 11.63 -4.15 -6.63
CA SER A 372 12.32 -4.84 -5.55
C SER A 372 13.82 -4.64 -5.63
N ASP A 373 14.45 -4.16 -4.58
CA ASP A 373 15.90 -3.99 -4.47
C ASP A 373 16.63 -5.35 -4.47
N THR A 374 15.92 -6.42 -4.10
CA THR A 374 16.44 -7.81 -4.21
C THR A 374 16.66 -8.27 -5.64
N ASN A 375 16.13 -7.52 -6.61
CA ASN A 375 16.32 -7.74 -8.04
C ASN A 375 16.23 -9.22 -8.47
N PRO A 376 15.05 -9.84 -8.43
CA PRO A 376 14.91 -11.29 -8.69
C PRO A 376 15.09 -11.69 -10.16
N LEU A 377 14.99 -10.74 -11.09
CA LEU A 377 14.97 -11.02 -12.54
C LEU A 377 16.28 -11.61 -13.09
N PRO A 378 17.50 -11.18 -12.69
CA PRO A 378 18.72 -11.80 -13.18
C PRO A 378 18.81 -13.30 -12.89
N SER A 379 18.41 -13.73 -11.70
CA SER A 379 18.39 -15.16 -11.34
C SER A 379 17.28 -15.92 -12.09
N PHE A 380 16.14 -15.31 -12.30
CA PHE A 380 15.07 -15.85 -13.15
C PHE A 380 15.57 -16.07 -14.60
N TRP A 381 16.19 -15.06 -15.20
CA TRP A 381 16.71 -15.18 -16.57
C TRP A 381 17.78 -16.26 -16.70
N ARG A 382 18.64 -16.42 -15.68
CA ARG A 382 19.64 -17.49 -15.65
C ARG A 382 18.98 -18.87 -15.64
N ARG A 383 18.07 -19.13 -14.69
CA ARG A 383 17.33 -20.40 -14.63
C ARG A 383 16.55 -20.69 -15.91
N ARG A 384 15.93 -19.67 -16.47
CA ARG A 384 15.17 -19.79 -17.72
C ARG A 384 16.08 -20.19 -18.87
N GLN A 385 17.30 -19.68 -18.93
CA GLN A 385 18.29 -20.00 -19.95
C GLN A 385 18.83 -21.42 -19.75
N GLU A 386 19.13 -21.82 -18.51
CA GLU A 386 19.61 -23.16 -18.16
C GLU A 386 18.56 -24.24 -18.51
N ASN A 387 17.29 -23.93 -18.33
CA ASN A 387 16.17 -24.82 -18.65
C ASN A 387 15.73 -24.75 -20.13
N ALA A 388 16.38 -23.96 -20.97
CA ALA A 388 16.04 -23.85 -22.38
C ALA A 388 16.46 -25.12 -23.15
N THR A 389 15.49 -25.89 -23.61
CA THR A 389 15.73 -27.16 -24.34
C THR A 389 16.22 -26.97 -25.78
N GLY A 390 16.32 -25.73 -26.27
CA GLY A 390 16.61 -25.43 -27.68
C GLY A 390 15.47 -25.74 -28.65
N GLN A 391 14.43 -26.43 -28.22
CA GLN A 391 13.25 -26.73 -29.06
C GLN A 391 12.36 -25.48 -29.17
N ARG A 392 12.10 -25.05 -30.39
CA ARG A 392 11.10 -24.01 -30.67
C ARG A 392 9.72 -24.66 -30.69
N HIS A 393 8.92 -24.41 -29.67
CA HIS A 393 7.50 -24.77 -29.74
C HIS A 393 6.77 -23.76 -30.62
N TYR A 394 6.50 -24.15 -31.85
CA TYR A 394 5.55 -23.42 -32.69
C TYR A 394 4.15 -23.83 -32.23
N GLN A 395 3.40 -22.95 -31.60
CA GLN A 395 1.96 -23.12 -31.48
C GLN A 395 1.39 -22.88 -32.86
N THR A 396 0.92 -23.90 -33.48
CA THR A 396 0.00 -23.82 -34.64
C THR A 396 -1.27 -23.10 -34.17
N ALA A 397 -1.65 -22.06 -34.90
CA ALA A 397 -2.81 -21.20 -34.65
C ALA A 397 -4.12 -21.98 -34.64
#